data_359a4d69a9b8e4c0ce8f1d1525ceae6b
#
_entry.id   359a4d69a9b8e4c0ce8f1d1525ceae6b
#
_cell.length_a   1.000
_cell.length_b   1.000
_cell.length_c   1.000
_cell.angle_alpha   90.00
_cell.angle_beta   90.00
_cell.angle_gamma   90.00
#
_symmetry.space_group_name_H-M   'P 1'
#
loop_
_entity.id
_entity.type
_entity.pdbx_description
1 polymer ?
#
loop_
_entity_poly.entity_id
_entity_poly.type
_entity_poly.pdbx_seq_one_letter_code
_entity_poly.pdbx_strand_id
1 'polypeptide(L)'
;QYFALWELLKTDPDLRTARNEVARLSPNPAEAINANSVVRVFSPRAKSELLGWYGRRMLNAANSVWFTAAFGISKELVQPIAARRNEMRFILMEKPVSKEQKRALTADFNRVILSYGVPLGEIYQIRNGKVTTRRRIQDFELDRWFFKEEHFRPKNDGFVFFVHTKFLLIDPLSDEPLVCSGSANFSSNSLLQNDENMLLIRGNTRVADIYMTEFDRIFRHFYFRNIANELAGSERSDQAVSTFLDETDRWSESYFKPGTLKSNRRLMFFEKPAGTWFTNAIASDEKTAARPARKKPSVKKTRVRGTAKKRMRRHNRRK
;
A
#
# COMPACT_ATOMS: atom_id res chain seq x y z
N GLN A 1 -16.44 27.26 14.38
CA GLN A 1 -16.95 25.88 14.41
C GLN A 1 -16.15 24.98 15.37
N TYR A 2 -14.82 24.97 15.31
CA TYR A 2 -14.01 24.15 16.22
C TYR A 2 -14.21 24.52 17.69
N PHE A 3 -14.19 25.81 18.01
CA PHE A 3 -14.47 26.26 19.39
C PHE A 3 -15.90 25.93 19.82
N ALA A 4 -16.88 26.03 18.93
CA ALA A 4 -18.25 25.65 19.25
C ALA A 4 -18.38 24.15 19.56
N LEU A 5 -17.65 23.30 18.82
CA LEU A 5 -17.56 21.87 19.13
C LEU A 5 -16.87 21.63 20.50
N TRP A 6 -15.76 22.33 20.76
CA TRP A 6 -15.06 22.25 22.03
C TRP A 6 -15.94 22.62 23.22
N GLU A 7 -16.67 23.73 23.13
CA GLU A 7 -17.60 24.17 24.19
C GLU A 7 -18.75 23.17 24.40
N LEU A 8 -19.26 22.57 23.32
CA LEU A 8 -20.25 21.50 23.39
C LEU A 8 -19.71 20.30 24.17
N LEU A 9 -18.53 19.80 23.79
CA LEU A 9 -17.95 18.59 24.37
C LEU A 9 -17.55 18.78 25.86
N LYS A 10 -17.25 20.00 26.28
CA LYS A 10 -17.01 20.30 27.71
C LYS A 10 -18.23 20.03 28.60
N THR A 11 -19.42 20.05 28.04
CA THR A 11 -20.66 19.76 28.76
C THR A 11 -20.96 18.27 28.91
N ASP A 12 -20.12 17.40 28.32
CA ASP A 12 -20.30 15.94 28.30
C ASP A 12 -21.72 15.52 27.91
N PRO A 13 -22.23 15.97 26.73
CA PRO A 13 -23.60 15.71 26.32
C PRO A 13 -23.81 14.24 26.00
N ASP A 14 -25.05 13.77 26.20
CA ASP A 14 -25.40 12.45 25.70
C ASP A 14 -25.20 12.34 24.18
N LEU A 15 -25.01 11.10 23.70
CA LEU A 15 -24.68 10.85 22.30
C LEU A 15 -25.72 11.39 21.28
N ARG A 16 -26.99 11.42 21.64
CA ARG A 16 -28.05 11.95 20.77
C ARG A 16 -27.93 13.46 20.65
N THR A 17 -27.75 14.15 21.75
CA THR A 17 -27.53 15.61 21.80
C THR A 17 -26.26 15.96 21.02
N ALA A 18 -25.14 15.26 21.29
CA ALA A 18 -23.90 15.47 20.57
C ALA A 18 -24.08 15.33 19.06
N ARG A 19 -24.73 14.27 18.59
CA ARG A 19 -25.01 14.05 17.15
C ARG A 19 -25.82 15.17 16.49
N ASN A 20 -26.84 15.66 17.17
CA ASN A 20 -27.70 16.74 16.66
C ASN A 20 -26.90 18.04 16.53
N GLU A 21 -26.15 18.40 17.55
CA GLU A 21 -25.35 19.63 17.55
C GLU A 21 -24.19 19.55 16.55
N VAL A 22 -23.51 18.40 16.46
CA VAL A 22 -22.47 18.18 15.46
C VAL A 22 -23.03 18.29 14.05
N ALA A 23 -24.22 17.76 13.77
CA ALA A 23 -24.86 17.89 12.46
C ALA A 23 -25.14 19.36 12.09
N ARG A 24 -25.52 20.19 13.09
CA ARG A 24 -25.74 21.62 12.93
C ARG A 24 -24.42 22.38 12.68
N LEU A 25 -23.38 22.08 13.43
CA LEU A 25 -22.05 22.71 13.32
C LEU A 25 -21.28 22.30 12.06
N SER A 26 -21.46 21.07 11.61
CA SER A 26 -20.73 20.44 10.52
C SER A 26 -21.68 19.56 9.69
N PRO A 27 -22.47 20.14 8.80
CA PRO A 27 -23.32 19.35 7.88
C PRO A 27 -22.47 18.44 7.00
N ASN A 28 -23.10 17.47 6.35
CA ASN A 28 -22.40 16.64 5.37
C ASN A 28 -21.80 17.51 4.26
N PRO A 29 -20.58 17.21 3.79
CA PRO A 29 -19.98 17.96 2.70
C PRO A 29 -20.86 17.84 1.44
N ALA A 30 -20.90 18.91 0.66
CA ALA A 30 -21.50 18.88 -0.66
C ALA A 30 -20.84 17.81 -1.53
N GLU A 31 -21.57 17.29 -2.51
CA GLU A 31 -21.02 16.29 -3.44
C GLU A 31 -19.78 16.84 -4.16
N ALA A 32 -19.80 18.10 -4.58
CA ALA A 32 -18.63 18.81 -5.06
C ALA A 32 -18.16 19.82 -4.03
N ILE A 33 -16.93 19.69 -3.57
CA ILE A 33 -16.25 20.70 -2.74
C ILE A 33 -15.67 21.76 -3.67
N ASN A 34 -15.85 23.02 -3.34
CA ASN A 34 -15.28 24.12 -4.13
C ASN A 34 -13.76 24.04 -4.18
N ALA A 35 -13.18 24.42 -5.31
CA ALA A 35 -11.73 24.55 -5.44
C ALA A 35 -11.17 25.54 -4.39
N ASN A 36 -9.93 25.30 -3.98
CA ASN A 36 -9.22 26.12 -2.98
C ASN A 36 -9.99 26.34 -1.67
N SER A 37 -10.71 25.30 -1.23
CA SER A 37 -11.49 25.35 0.00
C SER A 37 -11.13 24.25 0.99
N VAL A 38 -11.47 24.50 2.26
CA VAL A 38 -11.30 23.56 3.36
C VAL A 38 -12.66 23.34 4.03
N VAL A 39 -13.15 22.12 4.00
CA VAL A 39 -14.36 21.70 4.70
C VAL A 39 -13.98 20.93 5.97
N ARG A 40 -14.56 21.31 7.09
CA ARG A 40 -14.40 20.62 8.38
C ARG A 40 -15.55 19.66 8.58
N VAL A 41 -15.21 18.45 8.99
CA VAL A 41 -16.18 17.40 9.28
C VAL A 41 -15.95 16.90 10.69
N PHE A 42 -16.98 16.95 11.50
CA PHE A 42 -16.95 16.50 12.89
C PHE A 42 -17.80 15.25 13.08
N SER A 43 -17.48 14.48 14.12
CA SER A 43 -18.25 13.36 14.65
C SER A 43 -18.52 13.60 16.14
N PRO A 44 -19.49 12.90 16.77
CA PRO A 44 -20.27 11.79 16.23
C PRO A 44 -21.43 12.25 15.32
N ARG A 45 -21.81 11.39 14.36
CA ARG A 45 -22.88 11.63 13.40
C ARG A 45 -24.04 10.65 13.61
N ALA A 46 -25.24 11.02 13.19
CA ALA A 46 -26.41 10.13 13.26
C ALA A 46 -26.32 8.97 12.25
N LYS A 47 -25.64 9.18 11.10
CA LYS A 47 -25.53 8.22 10.01
C LYS A 47 -24.10 8.18 9.44
N SER A 48 -23.71 7.06 8.83
CA SER A 48 -22.41 6.85 8.20
C SER A 48 -22.34 7.29 6.72
N GLU A 49 -23.24 8.18 6.28
CA GLU A 49 -23.33 8.66 4.89
C GLU A 49 -22.02 9.20 4.32
N LEU A 50 -21.16 9.72 5.20
CA LEU A 50 -19.85 10.23 4.83
C LEU A 50 -18.94 9.15 4.26
N LEU A 51 -19.07 7.88 4.67
CA LEU A 51 -18.32 6.78 4.06
C LEU A 51 -18.69 6.59 2.59
N GLY A 52 -19.98 6.70 2.28
CA GLY A 52 -20.45 6.69 0.89
C GLY A 52 -19.90 7.86 0.08
N TRP A 53 -19.80 9.05 0.70
CA TRP A 53 -19.17 10.21 0.07
C TRP A 53 -17.69 9.95 -0.26
N TYR A 54 -16.89 9.43 0.68
CA TYR A 54 -15.51 9.05 0.41
C TYR A 54 -15.42 7.99 -0.71
N GLY A 55 -16.29 7.00 -0.67
CA GLY A 55 -16.36 5.97 -1.72
C GLY A 55 -16.60 6.55 -3.11
N ARG A 56 -17.53 7.51 -3.24
CA ARG A 56 -17.78 8.21 -4.51
C ARG A 56 -16.56 9.03 -4.96
N ARG A 57 -15.82 9.67 -4.03
CA ARG A 57 -14.54 10.35 -4.39
C ARG A 57 -13.51 9.36 -4.93
N MET A 58 -13.38 8.20 -4.30
CA MET A 58 -12.49 7.14 -4.80
C MET A 58 -12.91 6.64 -6.19
N LEU A 59 -14.21 6.47 -6.43
CA LEU A 59 -14.74 6.04 -7.73
C LEU A 59 -14.55 7.08 -8.84
N ASN A 60 -14.54 8.35 -8.50
CA ASN A 60 -14.44 9.47 -9.45
C ASN A 60 -12.99 9.99 -9.58
N ALA A 61 -12.03 9.32 -9.00
CA ALA A 61 -10.62 9.65 -9.19
C ALA A 61 -10.21 9.49 -10.66
N ALA A 62 -9.44 10.45 -11.18
CA ALA A 62 -8.98 10.44 -12.56
C ALA A 62 -7.61 9.77 -12.72
N ASN A 63 -6.73 9.91 -11.71
CA ASN A 63 -5.34 9.46 -11.81
C ASN A 63 -4.96 8.45 -10.72
N SER A 64 -5.26 8.76 -9.45
CA SER A 64 -4.86 7.88 -8.36
C SER A 64 -5.60 8.10 -7.06
N VAL A 65 -5.68 7.03 -6.26
CA VAL A 65 -6.23 7.02 -4.90
C VAL A 65 -5.16 6.51 -3.94
N TRP A 66 -4.92 7.23 -2.85
CA TRP A 66 -3.95 6.90 -1.81
C TRP A 66 -4.67 6.87 -0.47
N PHE A 67 -4.74 5.70 0.14
CA PHE A 67 -5.63 5.48 1.27
C PHE A 67 -4.96 4.71 2.40
N THR A 68 -5.12 5.19 3.65
CA THR A 68 -4.71 4.46 4.85
C THR A 68 -5.91 3.97 5.65
N ALA A 69 -5.85 2.73 6.10
CA ALA A 69 -6.91 2.09 6.89
C ALA A 69 -6.32 1.43 8.15
N ALA A 70 -6.33 2.18 9.27
CA ALA A 70 -5.74 1.74 10.54
C ALA A 70 -6.39 0.46 11.12
N PHE A 71 -7.71 0.30 10.97
CA PHE A 71 -8.47 -0.83 11.53
C PHE A 71 -9.11 -1.75 10.50
N GLY A 72 -8.82 -1.53 9.23
CA GLY A 72 -9.42 -2.27 8.12
C GLY A 72 -10.28 -1.37 7.24
N ILE A 73 -10.83 -1.95 6.17
CA ILE A 73 -11.61 -1.24 5.18
C ILE A 73 -13.09 -1.43 5.46
N SER A 74 -13.82 -0.33 5.65
CA SER A 74 -15.28 -0.33 5.76
C SER A 74 -15.93 -0.96 4.53
N LYS A 75 -17.07 -1.61 4.71
CA LYS A 75 -17.82 -2.27 3.63
C LYS A 75 -18.15 -1.30 2.49
N GLU A 76 -18.48 -0.08 2.83
CA GLU A 76 -18.83 1.00 1.90
C GLU A 76 -17.65 1.40 1.00
N LEU A 77 -16.41 1.14 1.44
CA LEU A 77 -15.20 1.49 0.71
C LEU A 77 -14.59 0.31 -0.07
N VAL A 78 -14.97 -0.94 0.26
CA VAL A 78 -14.43 -2.13 -0.44
C VAL A 78 -14.75 -2.09 -1.92
N GLN A 79 -16.00 -1.86 -2.28
CA GLN A 79 -16.44 -1.84 -3.67
C GLN A 79 -15.84 -0.66 -4.47
N PRO A 80 -15.82 0.59 -3.95
CA PRO A 80 -15.08 1.67 -4.58
C PRO A 80 -13.59 1.38 -4.86
N ILE A 81 -12.90 0.74 -3.91
CA ILE A 81 -11.49 0.37 -4.08
C ILE A 81 -11.34 -0.77 -5.09
N ALA A 82 -12.26 -1.74 -5.10
CA ALA A 82 -12.22 -2.91 -5.97
C ALA A 82 -12.70 -2.64 -7.40
N ALA A 83 -13.35 -1.52 -7.66
CA ALA A 83 -13.89 -1.18 -8.96
C ALA A 83 -12.79 -1.12 -10.02
N ARG A 84 -13.02 -1.77 -11.16
CA ARG A 84 -12.07 -1.74 -12.29
C ARG A 84 -12.10 -0.38 -12.95
N ARG A 85 -11.01 0.35 -12.82
CA ARG A 85 -10.81 1.70 -13.34
C ARG A 85 -9.39 1.86 -13.86
N ASN A 86 -9.10 2.99 -14.49
CA ASN A 86 -7.77 3.25 -15.04
C ASN A 86 -6.77 3.84 -14.03
N GLU A 87 -7.26 4.39 -12.93
CA GLU A 87 -6.44 5.01 -11.89
C GLU A 87 -5.66 4.00 -11.05
N MET A 88 -4.51 4.39 -10.56
CA MET A 88 -3.71 3.62 -9.61
C MET A 88 -4.24 3.78 -8.18
N ARG A 89 -4.22 2.70 -7.40
CA ARG A 89 -4.68 2.70 -6.00
C ARG A 89 -3.61 2.13 -5.08
N PHE A 90 -3.21 2.94 -4.12
CA PHE A 90 -2.24 2.59 -3.10
C PHE A 90 -2.96 2.50 -1.75
N ILE A 91 -3.06 1.30 -1.21
CA ILE A 91 -3.82 1.04 0.02
C ILE A 91 -2.86 0.53 1.09
N LEU A 92 -2.74 1.29 2.16
CA LEU A 92 -1.91 0.96 3.32
C LEU A 92 -2.82 0.62 4.51
N MET A 93 -2.65 -0.57 5.07
CA MET A 93 -3.47 -1.08 6.17
C MET A 93 -2.62 -1.52 7.35
N GLU A 94 -3.19 -1.50 8.55
CA GLU A 94 -2.51 -2.07 9.72
C GLU A 94 -2.37 -3.59 9.63
N LYS A 95 -3.42 -4.27 9.13
CA LYS A 95 -3.47 -5.74 9.00
C LYS A 95 -3.98 -6.15 7.63
N PRO A 96 -3.58 -7.33 7.14
CA PRO A 96 -4.15 -7.88 5.93
C PRO A 96 -5.67 -8.07 6.09
N VAL A 97 -6.37 -7.88 5.01
CA VAL A 97 -7.80 -8.25 4.91
C VAL A 97 -7.97 -9.75 4.73
N SER A 98 -9.20 -10.26 4.84
CA SER A 98 -9.52 -11.66 4.55
C SER A 98 -9.08 -12.05 3.13
N LYS A 99 -8.91 -13.36 2.88
CA LYS A 99 -8.55 -13.84 1.53
C LYS A 99 -9.58 -13.41 0.48
N GLU A 100 -10.85 -13.41 0.83
CA GLU A 100 -11.94 -12.99 -0.04
C GLU A 100 -11.84 -11.50 -0.37
N GLN A 101 -11.70 -10.65 0.65
CA GLN A 101 -11.50 -9.21 0.46
C GLN A 101 -10.20 -8.91 -0.32
N LYS A 102 -9.10 -9.61 -0.02
CA LYS A 102 -7.85 -9.46 -0.79
C LYS A 102 -8.09 -9.78 -2.27
N ARG A 103 -8.78 -10.90 -2.56
CA ARG A 103 -9.10 -11.29 -3.95
C ARG A 103 -9.96 -10.25 -4.65
N ALA A 104 -10.97 -9.70 -3.97
CA ALA A 104 -11.81 -8.64 -4.52
C ALA A 104 -11.00 -7.36 -4.79
N LEU A 105 -10.22 -6.90 -3.81
CA LEU A 105 -9.42 -5.67 -3.91
C LEU A 105 -8.31 -5.75 -4.97
N THR A 106 -7.72 -6.93 -5.17
CA THR A 106 -6.64 -7.15 -6.15
C THR A 106 -7.11 -7.79 -7.45
N ALA A 107 -8.40 -7.73 -7.76
CA ALA A 107 -8.93 -8.21 -9.04
C ALA A 107 -8.27 -7.52 -10.25
N ASP A 108 -7.81 -6.29 -10.06
CA ASP A 108 -6.92 -5.57 -10.97
C ASP A 108 -5.54 -5.35 -10.32
N PHE A 109 -4.74 -6.44 -10.24
CA PHE A 109 -3.41 -6.43 -9.61
C PHE A 109 -2.40 -5.50 -10.30
N ASN A 110 -2.67 -5.04 -11.52
CA ASN A 110 -1.82 -4.09 -12.23
C ASN A 110 -2.08 -2.63 -11.83
N ARG A 111 -3.10 -2.37 -11.02
CA ARG A 111 -3.50 -1.01 -10.62
C ARG A 111 -3.73 -0.85 -9.13
N VAL A 112 -3.96 -1.92 -8.38
CA VAL A 112 -4.16 -1.88 -6.93
C VAL A 112 -2.95 -2.47 -6.22
N ILE A 113 -2.31 -1.68 -5.37
CA ILE A 113 -1.16 -2.09 -4.58
C ILE A 113 -1.55 -2.02 -3.10
N LEU A 114 -1.45 -3.17 -2.42
CA LEU A 114 -1.72 -3.29 -1.00
C LEU A 114 -0.41 -3.36 -0.21
N SER A 115 -0.38 -2.70 0.94
CA SER A 115 0.69 -2.82 1.92
C SER A 115 0.12 -2.91 3.33
N TYR A 116 0.87 -3.53 4.25
CA TYR A 116 0.42 -3.80 5.62
C TYR A 116 1.50 -3.43 6.62
N GLY A 117 1.06 -2.97 7.80
CA GLY A 117 1.93 -2.70 8.92
C GLY A 117 2.50 -3.99 9.51
N VAL A 118 3.68 -4.39 9.10
CA VAL A 118 4.34 -5.63 9.55
C VAL A 118 5.84 -5.39 9.75
N PRO A 119 6.43 -5.94 10.83
CA PRO A 119 7.88 -5.93 10.98
C PRO A 119 8.56 -6.80 9.92
N LEU A 120 9.81 -6.53 9.66
CA LEU A 120 10.64 -7.40 8.83
C LEU A 120 10.86 -8.74 9.57
N GLY A 121 10.80 -9.85 8.85
CA GLY A 121 10.95 -11.19 9.41
C GLY A 121 9.67 -11.77 10.04
N GLU A 122 8.52 -11.11 9.90
CA GLU A 122 7.23 -11.63 10.39
C GLU A 122 6.18 -11.70 9.29
N ILE A 123 5.34 -12.72 9.32
CA ILE A 123 4.17 -12.86 8.44
C ILE A 123 2.88 -13.03 9.23
N TYR A 124 1.77 -12.52 8.70
CA TYR A 124 0.46 -12.74 9.28
C TYR A 124 -0.03 -14.16 9.01
N GLN A 125 -0.54 -14.81 10.06
CA GLN A 125 -1.26 -16.08 9.93
C GLN A 125 -2.75 -15.80 9.72
N ILE A 126 -3.32 -16.46 8.70
CA ILE A 126 -4.73 -16.38 8.40
C ILE A 126 -5.34 -17.75 8.67
N ARG A 127 -6.23 -17.86 9.68
CA ARG A 127 -7.00 -19.08 10.01
C ARG A 127 -8.47 -18.79 9.80
N ASN A 128 -9.18 -19.68 9.09
CA ASN A 128 -10.61 -19.54 8.78
C ASN A 128 -10.97 -18.15 8.20
N GLY A 129 -10.12 -17.64 7.32
CA GLY A 129 -10.32 -16.32 6.68
C GLY A 129 -10.04 -15.11 7.58
N LYS A 130 -9.70 -15.30 8.86
CA LYS A 130 -9.38 -14.23 9.81
C LYS A 130 -7.89 -14.16 10.07
N VAL A 131 -7.37 -12.94 10.15
CA VAL A 131 -6.01 -12.68 10.61
C VAL A 131 -5.95 -12.90 12.11
N THR A 132 -5.14 -13.86 12.54
CA THR A 132 -5.09 -14.28 13.96
C THR A 132 -3.85 -13.76 14.68
N THR A 133 -2.69 -14.10 14.16
CA THR A 133 -1.41 -13.79 14.81
C THR A 133 -0.35 -13.49 13.76
N ARG A 134 0.78 -12.98 14.20
CA ARG A 134 2.01 -12.89 13.39
C ARG A 134 2.92 -14.06 13.77
N ARG A 135 3.57 -14.64 12.79
CA ARG A 135 4.57 -15.68 12.96
C ARG A 135 5.91 -15.16 12.48
N ARG A 136 6.95 -15.40 13.25
CA ARG A 136 8.32 -15.12 12.84
C ARG A 136 8.75 -16.11 11.74
N ILE A 137 9.47 -15.61 10.76
CA ILE A 137 10.10 -16.41 9.72
C ILE A 137 11.42 -16.92 10.30
N GLN A 138 11.64 -18.24 10.28
CA GLN A 138 12.90 -18.83 10.66
C GLN A 138 13.94 -18.56 9.57
N ASP A 139 15.19 -18.38 9.98
CA ASP A 139 16.34 -18.19 9.09
C ASP A 139 16.24 -17.00 8.12
N PHE A 140 15.61 -15.91 8.59
CA PHE A 140 15.49 -14.68 7.82
C PHE A 140 16.84 -13.93 7.81
N GLU A 141 17.59 -14.03 6.72
CA GLU A 141 18.98 -13.52 6.63
C GLU A 141 19.11 -11.99 6.63
N LEU A 142 18.11 -11.25 6.15
CA LEU A 142 18.07 -9.78 6.21
C LEU A 142 17.93 -9.22 7.63
N ASP A 143 17.84 -10.11 8.61
CA ASP A 143 17.49 -9.88 9.98
C ASP A 143 18.53 -9.08 10.79
N ARG A 144 19.82 -9.29 10.54
CA ARG A 144 20.87 -8.81 11.45
C ARG A 144 20.99 -7.29 11.55
N TRP A 145 20.57 -6.57 10.55
CA TRP A 145 20.71 -5.12 10.48
C TRP A 145 19.47 -4.38 10.98
N PHE A 146 18.28 -4.80 10.62
CA PHE A 146 17.01 -4.17 11.01
C PHE A 146 16.50 -4.61 12.39
N PHE A 147 16.97 -5.72 12.90
CA PHE A 147 16.44 -6.39 14.07
C PHE A 147 16.52 -5.56 15.36
N LYS A 148 17.53 -4.71 15.51
CA LYS A 148 17.71 -3.91 16.71
C LYS A 148 16.71 -2.78 16.87
N GLU A 149 16.24 -2.19 15.79
CA GLU A 149 15.31 -1.06 15.84
C GLU A 149 13.87 -1.49 16.10
N GLU A 150 13.45 -2.64 15.57
CA GLU A 150 12.06 -3.10 15.61
C GLU A 150 11.74 -4.02 16.80
N HIS A 151 12.73 -4.62 17.43
CA HIS A 151 12.54 -5.57 18.52
C HIS A 151 12.57 -4.95 19.92
N PHE A 152 12.79 -3.66 20.02
CA PHE A 152 12.66 -2.97 21.30
C PHE A 152 11.17 -2.79 21.63
N ARG A 153 10.55 -3.89 22.09
CA ARG A 153 9.22 -3.85 22.68
C ARG A 153 9.35 -3.95 24.17
N PRO A 154 8.80 -2.99 24.93
CA PRO A 154 8.68 -3.13 26.37
C PRO A 154 7.96 -4.44 26.70
N LYS A 155 8.37 -5.16 27.73
CA LYS A 155 7.83 -6.48 28.10
C LYS A 155 6.36 -6.50 28.53
N ASN A 156 5.74 -5.33 28.74
CA ASN A 156 4.37 -5.17 29.26
C ASN A 156 3.43 -4.52 28.21
N ASP A 157 3.33 -5.09 27.07
CA ASP A 157 2.88 -4.43 25.87
C ASP A 157 1.39 -4.34 25.65
N GLY A 158 0.94 -3.09 25.63
CA GLY A 158 -0.18 -2.70 24.80
C GLY A 158 0.14 -2.99 23.32
N PHE A 159 -0.90 -3.27 22.54
CA PHE A 159 -0.77 -3.45 21.08
C PHE A 159 -0.35 -2.13 20.44
N VAL A 160 0.84 -2.10 19.82
CA VAL A 160 1.32 -0.94 19.08
C VAL A 160 0.92 -1.10 17.60
N PHE A 161 0.22 -0.09 17.09
CA PHE A 161 -0.12 0.00 15.68
C PHE A 161 1.08 0.51 14.89
N PHE A 162 1.39 -0.15 13.78
CA PHE A 162 2.38 0.33 12.82
C PHE A 162 1.81 1.38 11.88
N VAL A 163 0.52 1.22 11.54
CA VAL A 163 -0.20 2.11 10.64
C VAL A 163 -1.42 2.67 11.39
N HIS A 164 -1.29 3.90 11.88
CA HIS A 164 -2.39 4.59 12.57
C HIS A 164 -2.76 5.93 11.91
N THR A 165 -2.20 6.21 10.74
CA THR A 165 -2.52 7.39 9.93
C THR A 165 -3.92 7.29 9.31
N LYS A 166 -4.58 8.42 9.13
CA LYS A 166 -5.92 8.54 8.53
C LYS A 166 -5.84 9.48 7.34
N PHE A 167 -5.39 8.96 6.20
CA PHE A 167 -5.24 9.70 4.96
C PHE A 167 -6.11 9.12 3.86
N LEU A 168 -6.78 9.98 3.14
CA LEU A 168 -7.34 9.70 1.82
C LEU A 168 -6.96 10.84 0.90
N LEU A 169 -6.16 10.52 -0.12
CA LEU A 169 -5.77 11.46 -1.15
C LEU A 169 -6.38 11.02 -2.47
N ILE A 170 -7.05 11.93 -3.13
CA ILE A 170 -7.62 11.73 -4.46
C ILE A 170 -6.88 12.63 -5.43
N ASP A 171 -6.32 12.03 -6.46
CA ASP A 171 -5.58 12.72 -7.52
C ASP A 171 -4.54 13.73 -7.00
N PRO A 172 -3.65 13.34 -6.05
CA PRO A 172 -2.74 14.29 -5.39
C PRO A 172 -1.76 14.98 -6.36
N LEU A 173 -1.53 14.42 -7.55
CA LEU A 173 -0.68 14.99 -8.60
C LEU A 173 -1.46 15.86 -9.61
N SER A 174 -2.74 16.12 -9.38
CA SER A 174 -3.55 16.98 -10.24
C SER A 174 -3.53 18.44 -9.78
N ASP A 175 -4.07 19.33 -10.60
CA ASP A 175 -4.22 20.75 -10.26
C ASP A 175 -5.30 20.98 -9.18
N GLU A 176 -6.24 20.03 -9.03
CA GLU A 176 -7.31 20.08 -8.03
C GLU A 176 -7.33 18.84 -7.13
N PRO A 177 -6.26 18.56 -6.37
CA PRO A 177 -6.21 17.42 -5.49
C PRO A 177 -7.23 17.53 -4.35
N LEU A 178 -7.65 16.38 -3.81
CA LEU A 178 -8.41 16.33 -2.57
C LEU A 178 -7.63 15.58 -1.50
N VAL A 179 -7.37 16.23 -0.39
CA VAL A 179 -6.76 15.65 0.81
C VAL A 179 -7.79 15.55 1.91
N CYS A 180 -8.03 14.34 2.43
CA CYS A 180 -8.86 14.11 3.61
C CYS A 180 -7.95 13.58 4.72
N SER A 181 -7.84 14.30 5.83
CA SER A 181 -7.03 13.90 6.97
C SER A 181 -7.57 14.45 8.28
N GLY A 182 -7.34 13.73 9.37
CA GLY A 182 -7.77 14.10 10.71
C GLY A 182 -7.64 12.96 11.69
N SER A 183 -8.46 12.98 12.75
CA SER A 183 -8.46 11.94 13.77
C SER A 183 -9.35 10.74 13.43
N ALA A 184 -10.41 10.94 12.62
CA ALA A 184 -11.40 9.91 12.30
C ALA A 184 -10.82 8.78 11.45
N ASN A 185 -11.00 7.55 11.89
CA ASN A 185 -10.84 6.41 11.01
C ASN A 185 -11.97 6.40 9.96
N PHE A 186 -11.69 5.87 8.78
CA PHE A 186 -12.71 5.72 7.73
C PHE A 186 -13.59 4.51 8.03
N SER A 187 -14.31 4.58 9.16
CA SER A 187 -15.16 3.51 9.69
C SER A 187 -16.45 4.06 10.29
N SER A 188 -17.51 3.22 10.27
CA SER A 188 -18.80 3.59 10.88
C SER A 188 -18.67 3.88 12.37
N ASN A 189 -17.85 3.10 13.10
CA ASN A 189 -17.65 3.32 14.53
C ASN A 189 -17.07 4.71 14.82
N SER A 190 -16.03 5.12 14.10
CA SER A 190 -15.40 6.44 14.26
C SER A 190 -16.38 7.58 13.94
N LEU A 191 -17.22 7.40 12.93
CA LEU A 191 -18.20 8.43 12.54
C LEU A 191 -19.41 8.51 13.46
N LEU A 192 -19.80 7.40 14.08
CA LEU A 192 -21.07 7.34 14.82
C LEU A 192 -20.90 7.43 16.33
N GLN A 193 -19.74 7.07 16.88
CA GLN A 193 -19.54 6.89 18.32
C GLN A 193 -18.45 7.79 18.90
N ASN A 194 -17.47 8.23 18.10
CA ASN A 194 -16.32 8.96 18.62
C ASN A 194 -16.41 10.45 18.30
N ASP A 195 -15.78 11.24 19.17
CA ASP A 195 -15.54 12.67 18.96
C ASP A 195 -14.33 12.85 18.06
N GLU A 196 -14.57 13.04 16.77
CA GLU A 196 -13.51 13.09 15.76
C GLU A 196 -13.62 14.35 14.89
N ASN A 197 -12.50 14.67 14.26
CA ASN A 197 -12.47 15.73 13.25
C ASN A 197 -11.75 15.27 11.98
N MET A 198 -12.19 15.79 10.84
CA MET A 198 -11.54 15.61 9.55
C MET A 198 -11.53 16.93 8.80
N LEU A 199 -10.44 17.19 8.08
CA LEU A 199 -10.33 18.25 7.11
C LEU A 199 -10.37 17.66 5.71
N LEU A 200 -11.22 18.25 4.86
CA LEU A 200 -11.31 17.96 3.43
C LEU A 200 -10.76 19.18 2.71
N ILE A 201 -9.55 19.07 2.18
CA ILE A 201 -8.80 20.18 1.57
C ILE A 201 -8.76 19.94 0.07
N ARG A 202 -9.41 20.80 -0.71
CA ARG A 202 -9.42 20.69 -2.17
C ARG A 202 -8.62 21.81 -2.84
N GLY A 203 -7.90 21.45 -3.90
CA GLY A 203 -7.20 22.40 -4.77
C GLY A 203 -5.91 22.97 -4.17
N ASN A 204 -5.43 22.45 -3.04
CA ASN A 204 -4.14 22.87 -2.48
C ASN A 204 -3.04 21.85 -2.83
N THR A 205 -2.35 22.10 -3.94
CA THR A 205 -1.30 21.23 -4.47
C THR A 205 -0.14 21.06 -3.48
N ARG A 206 0.26 22.12 -2.78
CA ARG A 206 1.34 22.06 -1.78
C ARG A 206 0.98 21.13 -0.62
N VAL A 207 -0.24 21.19 -0.11
CA VAL A 207 -0.70 20.29 0.94
C VAL A 207 -0.75 18.86 0.41
N ALA A 208 -1.25 18.67 -0.82
CA ALA A 208 -1.28 17.35 -1.45
C ALA A 208 0.11 16.74 -1.62
N ASP A 209 1.10 17.52 -2.05
CA ASP A 209 2.50 17.08 -2.19
C ASP A 209 3.10 16.62 -0.85
N ILE A 210 2.86 17.38 0.22
CA ILE A 210 3.34 17.02 1.57
C ILE A 210 2.72 15.69 2.01
N TYR A 211 1.39 15.58 1.93
CA TYR A 211 0.70 14.36 2.35
C TYR A 211 1.03 13.15 1.47
N MET A 212 1.17 13.35 0.17
CA MET A 212 1.55 12.28 -0.75
C MET A 212 2.99 11.81 -0.51
N THR A 213 3.92 12.73 -0.28
CA THR A 213 5.33 12.39 0.02
C THR A 213 5.40 11.56 1.31
N GLU A 214 4.69 11.97 2.36
CA GLU A 214 4.64 11.24 3.61
C GLU A 214 3.95 9.88 3.45
N PHE A 215 2.83 9.82 2.72
CA PHE A 215 2.17 8.56 2.40
C PHE A 215 3.12 7.60 1.66
N ASP A 216 3.79 8.06 0.59
CA ASP A 216 4.68 7.22 -0.21
C ASP A 216 5.86 6.71 0.63
N ARG A 217 6.42 7.54 1.52
CA ARG A 217 7.47 7.16 2.47
C ARG A 217 7.01 6.01 3.38
N ILE A 218 5.85 6.15 4.04
CA ILE A 218 5.29 5.13 4.93
C ILE A 218 4.90 3.88 4.12
N PHE A 219 4.25 4.07 2.98
CA PHE A 219 3.80 2.99 2.11
C PHE A 219 4.96 2.12 1.63
N ARG A 220 6.03 2.72 1.10
CA ARG A 220 7.21 1.98 0.60
C ARG A 220 7.94 1.25 1.70
N HIS A 221 8.03 1.84 2.87
CA HIS A 221 8.63 1.20 4.05
C HIS A 221 7.95 -0.14 4.36
N PHE A 222 6.62 -0.17 4.45
CA PHE A 222 5.88 -1.41 4.69
C PHE A 222 5.76 -2.30 3.45
N TYR A 223 5.66 -1.73 2.27
CA TYR A 223 5.60 -2.48 1.02
C TYR A 223 6.85 -3.33 0.81
N PHE A 224 8.03 -2.76 1.03
CA PHE A 224 9.29 -3.50 0.99
C PHE A 224 9.27 -4.68 1.97
N ARG A 225 8.87 -4.45 3.21
CA ARG A 225 8.79 -5.49 4.24
C ARG A 225 7.82 -6.60 3.88
N ASN A 226 6.67 -6.26 3.34
CA ASN A 226 5.70 -7.26 2.88
C ASN A 226 6.29 -8.15 1.80
N ILE A 227 6.92 -7.57 0.78
CA ILE A 227 7.54 -8.35 -0.30
C ILE A 227 8.69 -9.21 0.24
N ALA A 228 9.58 -8.65 1.06
CA ALA A 228 10.69 -9.40 1.64
C ALA A 228 10.19 -10.58 2.51
N ASN A 229 9.16 -10.35 3.32
CA ASN A 229 8.57 -11.39 4.17
C ASN A 229 7.85 -12.46 3.33
N GLU A 230 7.11 -12.08 2.29
CA GLU A 230 6.42 -13.03 1.40
C GLU A 230 7.44 -13.92 0.66
N LEU A 231 8.54 -13.34 0.18
CA LEU A 231 9.60 -14.10 -0.48
C LEU A 231 10.29 -15.07 0.47
N ALA A 232 10.69 -14.60 1.66
CA ALA A 232 11.36 -15.44 2.66
C ALA A 232 10.43 -16.50 3.30
N GLY A 233 9.13 -16.23 3.37
CA GLY A 233 8.13 -17.16 3.93
C GLY A 233 7.52 -18.14 2.91
N SER A 234 7.89 -18.04 1.64
CA SER A 234 7.41 -18.96 0.60
C SER A 234 8.24 -20.25 0.60
N GLU A 235 7.58 -21.40 0.38
CA GLU A 235 8.23 -22.71 0.21
C GLU A 235 9.15 -22.77 -1.04
N ARG A 236 9.19 -21.70 -1.83
CA ARG A 236 10.10 -21.52 -2.97
C ARG A 236 11.46 -20.91 -2.58
N SER A 237 11.88 -21.09 -1.34
CA SER A 237 13.16 -20.60 -0.83
C SER A 237 14.39 -21.16 -1.54
N ASP A 238 14.22 -22.21 -2.38
CA ASP A 238 15.31 -22.79 -3.19
C ASP A 238 15.77 -21.88 -4.34
N GLN A 239 14.98 -20.85 -4.70
CA GLN A 239 15.49 -19.74 -5.51
C GLN A 239 15.98 -18.66 -4.53
N ALA A 240 17.26 -18.74 -4.19
CA ALA A 240 17.95 -17.72 -3.43
C ALA A 240 17.55 -16.35 -4.01
N VAL A 241 16.74 -15.60 -3.26
CA VAL A 241 16.45 -14.21 -3.62
C VAL A 241 17.78 -13.51 -3.56
N SER A 242 18.35 -13.20 -4.71
CA SER A 242 19.61 -12.50 -4.77
C SER A 242 19.46 -11.19 -4.00
N THR A 243 20.21 -11.04 -2.92
CA THR A 243 20.31 -9.78 -2.17
C THR A 243 21.20 -8.78 -2.90
N PHE A 244 21.81 -9.18 -4.00
CA PHE A 244 22.65 -8.34 -4.84
C PHE A 244 21.83 -7.64 -5.92
N LEU A 245 22.31 -6.50 -6.34
CA LEU A 245 21.74 -5.79 -7.48
C LEU A 245 21.89 -6.65 -8.74
N ASP A 246 20.89 -6.61 -9.62
CA ASP A 246 20.98 -7.27 -10.93
C ASP A 246 22.02 -6.53 -11.77
N GLU A 247 23.04 -7.25 -12.26
CA GLU A 247 24.11 -6.71 -13.11
C GLU A 247 23.63 -6.32 -14.51
N THR A 248 22.40 -6.69 -14.85
CA THR A 248 21.79 -6.39 -16.15
C THR A 248 20.68 -5.35 -16.01
N ASP A 249 20.28 -4.75 -17.11
CA ASP A 249 19.18 -3.79 -17.19
C ASP A 249 17.79 -4.46 -17.32
N ARG A 250 17.72 -5.79 -17.38
CA ARG A 250 16.47 -6.56 -17.53
C ARG A 250 15.43 -6.30 -16.44
N TRP A 251 15.88 -5.95 -15.22
CA TRP A 251 14.98 -5.55 -14.14
C TRP A 251 14.12 -4.35 -14.49
N SER A 252 14.58 -3.49 -15.43
CA SER A 252 13.88 -2.29 -15.85
C SER A 252 12.81 -2.54 -16.92
N GLU A 253 12.87 -3.65 -17.67
CA GLU A 253 11.94 -3.95 -18.77
C GLU A 253 10.46 -3.82 -18.39
N SER A 254 10.11 -4.26 -17.17
CA SER A 254 8.72 -4.20 -16.68
C SER A 254 8.21 -2.77 -16.44
N TYR A 255 9.10 -1.77 -16.33
CA TYR A 255 8.71 -0.35 -16.23
C TYR A 255 8.28 0.23 -17.58
N PHE A 256 8.68 -0.40 -18.68
CA PHE A 256 8.41 0.06 -20.04
C PHE A 256 7.41 -0.85 -20.78
N LYS A 257 7.07 -2.02 -20.21
CA LYS A 257 6.07 -2.92 -20.78
C LYS A 257 4.65 -2.42 -20.46
N PRO A 258 3.86 -1.97 -21.45
CA PRO A 258 2.52 -1.45 -21.23
C PRO A 258 1.63 -2.41 -20.44
N GLY A 259 0.78 -1.86 -19.58
CA GLY A 259 -0.19 -2.62 -18.80
C GLY A 259 0.37 -3.36 -17.58
N THR A 260 1.69 -3.35 -17.36
CA THR A 260 2.27 -3.90 -16.12
C THR A 260 2.12 -2.91 -14.96
N LEU A 261 2.12 -3.43 -13.73
CA LEU A 261 2.06 -2.60 -12.53
C LEU A 261 3.15 -1.52 -12.49
N LYS A 262 4.39 -1.90 -12.81
CA LYS A 262 5.53 -0.97 -12.81
C LYS A 262 5.40 0.10 -13.89
N SER A 263 4.92 -0.25 -15.07
CA SER A 263 4.67 0.70 -16.15
C SER A 263 3.53 1.66 -15.79
N ASN A 264 2.39 1.16 -15.30
CA ASN A 264 1.28 1.99 -14.89
C ASN A 264 1.69 2.99 -13.79
N ARG A 265 2.46 2.53 -12.79
CA ARG A 265 3.00 3.39 -11.75
C ARG A 265 3.97 4.44 -12.28
N ARG A 266 4.85 4.06 -13.19
CA ARG A 266 5.76 5.01 -13.84
C ARG A 266 4.99 6.10 -14.59
N LEU A 267 4.01 5.71 -15.41
CA LEU A 267 3.20 6.65 -16.18
C LEU A 267 2.42 7.61 -15.28
N MET A 268 1.85 7.14 -14.17
CA MET A 268 1.16 7.99 -13.22
C MET A 268 2.05 9.15 -12.70
N PHE A 269 3.33 8.89 -12.44
CA PHE A 269 4.25 9.92 -11.96
C PHE A 269 4.82 10.83 -13.05
N PHE A 270 5.01 10.32 -14.27
CA PHE A 270 5.81 10.96 -15.30
C PHE A 270 5.05 11.33 -16.57
N GLU A 271 3.77 11.00 -16.65
CA GLU A 271 2.94 11.35 -17.80
C GLU A 271 2.47 12.81 -17.78
N LYS A 272 2.66 13.51 -16.67
CA LYS A 272 2.36 14.94 -16.51
C LYS A 272 3.57 15.72 -16.04
N PRO A 273 3.74 16.91 -16.55
CA PRO A 273 3.02 17.60 -17.62
C PRO A 273 3.36 16.99 -18.97
N ALA A 274 2.49 17.12 -19.96
CA ALA A 274 2.58 16.61 -21.32
C ALA A 274 3.90 16.97 -22.04
N GLY A 275 5.01 16.61 -21.45
CA GLY A 275 6.34 16.68 -22.02
C GLY A 275 6.59 15.40 -22.79
N THR A 276 6.58 15.50 -24.08
CA THR A 276 6.81 14.46 -25.08
C THR A 276 8.19 13.78 -25.01
N TRP A 277 9.06 14.18 -24.08
CA TRP A 277 10.44 13.71 -24.04
C TRP A 277 10.58 12.22 -23.64
N PHE A 278 9.70 11.66 -22.79
CA PHE A 278 9.70 10.23 -22.51
C PHE A 278 9.08 9.40 -23.63
N THR A 279 8.02 9.88 -24.28
CA THR A 279 7.41 9.21 -25.43
C THR A 279 8.35 9.22 -26.63
N ASN A 280 9.13 10.29 -26.81
CA ASN A 280 10.10 10.37 -27.90
C ASN A 280 11.35 9.51 -27.65
N ALA A 281 11.78 9.31 -26.39
CA ALA A 281 12.86 8.40 -26.05
C ALA A 281 12.47 6.93 -26.33
N ILE A 282 11.25 6.53 -25.99
CA ILE A 282 10.75 5.17 -26.26
C ILE A 282 10.58 4.93 -27.77
N ALA A 283 10.07 5.93 -28.51
CA ALA A 283 9.92 5.81 -29.96
C ALA A 283 11.27 5.82 -30.73
N SER A 284 12.31 6.44 -30.15
CA SER A 284 13.66 6.38 -30.71
C SER A 284 14.37 5.06 -30.44
N ASP A 285 14.09 4.43 -29.29
CA ASP A 285 14.66 3.11 -28.93
C ASP A 285 14.00 1.96 -29.69
N GLU A 286 12.72 2.04 -30.05
CA GLU A 286 12.10 1.06 -30.94
C GLU A 286 12.71 1.03 -32.34
N LYS A 287 13.21 2.18 -32.83
CA LYS A 287 13.92 2.28 -34.11
C LYS A 287 15.38 1.80 -34.03
N THR A 288 15.99 1.81 -32.84
CA THR A 288 17.35 1.34 -32.60
C THR A 288 17.45 -0.10 -32.13
N ALA A 289 16.33 -0.69 -31.67
CA ALA A 289 16.28 -2.08 -31.18
C ALA A 289 16.24 -3.16 -32.28
N ALA A 290 16.33 -2.81 -33.56
CA ALA A 290 16.63 -3.77 -34.62
C ALA A 290 18.14 -4.12 -34.63
N ARG A 291 18.71 -4.53 -33.49
CA ARG A 291 20.03 -5.15 -33.44
C ARG A 291 19.96 -6.59 -33.89
N PRO A 292 20.83 -7.01 -34.84
CA PRO A 292 20.84 -8.39 -35.29
C PRO A 292 21.20 -9.34 -34.17
N ALA A 293 20.47 -10.44 -34.06
CA ALA A 293 20.66 -11.47 -33.06
C ALA A 293 22.14 -11.90 -32.97
N ARG A 294 22.78 -11.62 -31.84
CA ARG A 294 24.12 -12.15 -31.53
C ARG A 294 24.06 -13.67 -31.52
N LYS A 295 24.74 -14.29 -32.47
CA LYS A 295 24.95 -15.74 -32.50
C LYS A 295 25.59 -16.19 -31.21
N LYS A 296 24.95 -17.10 -30.48
CA LYS A 296 25.52 -17.73 -29.28
C LYS A 296 26.84 -18.40 -29.63
N PRO A 297 27.93 -18.23 -28.85
CA PRO A 297 29.15 -18.97 -29.09
C PRO A 297 28.90 -20.48 -28.85
N SER A 298 29.27 -21.29 -29.81
CA SER A 298 29.20 -22.76 -29.70
C SER A 298 30.20 -23.25 -28.65
N VAL A 299 29.71 -23.76 -27.54
CA VAL A 299 30.52 -24.43 -26.54
C VAL A 299 30.95 -25.78 -27.12
N LYS A 300 32.24 -25.92 -27.52
CA LYS A 300 32.86 -27.19 -27.86
C LYS A 300 32.92 -28.06 -26.59
N LYS A 301 32.13 -29.13 -26.57
CA LYS A 301 32.24 -30.18 -25.54
C LYS A 301 33.58 -30.86 -25.65
N THR A 302 34.53 -30.55 -24.78
CA THR A 302 35.76 -31.30 -24.60
C THR A 302 35.42 -32.58 -23.84
N ARG A 303 35.59 -33.70 -24.55
CA ARG A 303 35.35 -35.08 -24.05
C ARG A 303 36.57 -35.46 -23.16
N VAL A 304 36.39 -35.38 -21.85
CA VAL A 304 37.42 -35.95 -20.92
C VAL A 304 37.20 -37.45 -20.85
N ARG A 305 38.22 -38.19 -21.30
CA ARG A 305 38.30 -39.66 -21.21
C ARG A 305 38.42 -40.06 -19.74
N GLY A 306 37.52 -40.91 -19.30
CA GLY A 306 37.61 -41.56 -17.99
C GLY A 306 38.74 -42.51 -17.87
N THR A 307 39.41 -42.46 -16.74
CA THR A 307 40.26 -43.55 -16.24
C THR A 307 39.60 -44.16 -15.01
N ALA A 308 39.27 -45.42 -15.17
CA ALA A 308 38.81 -46.29 -14.11
C ALA A 308 39.94 -46.58 -13.11
N LYS A 309 39.67 -46.55 -11.81
CA LYS A 309 40.35 -47.43 -10.82
C LYS A 309 39.55 -47.43 -9.52
N LYS A 310 39.04 -48.54 -9.27
CA LYS A 310 39.35 -49.61 -8.27
C LYS A 310 38.57 -49.51 -6.96
N ARG A 311 37.71 -50.48 -6.84
CA ARG A 311 37.12 -51.03 -5.61
C ARG A 311 38.14 -51.13 -4.47
N MET A 312 37.76 -50.76 -3.26
CA MET A 312 38.16 -51.48 -2.05
C MET A 312 36.99 -51.60 -1.08
N ARG A 313 36.56 -52.84 -0.90
CA ARG A 313 35.74 -53.35 0.21
C ARG A 313 36.60 -53.46 1.47
N ARG A 314 36.04 -53.13 2.63
CA ARG A 314 36.23 -53.80 3.95
C ARG A 314 35.33 -53.07 4.94
N HIS A 315 34.37 -53.76 5.42
CA HIS A 315 34.25 -54.69 6.55
C HIS A 315 34.22 -53.97 7.91
N ASN A 316 33.04 -53.90 8.44
CA ASN A 316 32.56 -54.57 9.64
C ASN A 316 33.08 -54.15 11.04
N ARG A 317 32.12 -53.96 11.89
CA ARG A 317 31.94 -54.38 13.29
C ARG A 317 32.02 -53.31 14.38
N ARG A 318 30.81 -53.17 15.00
CA ARG A 318 30.52 -53.23 16.45
C ARG A 318 31.32 -52.31 17.39
N LYS A 319 30.71 -51.38 17.99
CA LYS A 319 30.06 -51.48 19.32
C LYS A 319 29.06 -50.35 19.46
#